data_a44d3c95642e3ac3a3c80da1d7632cf8
#
_entry.id   a44d3c95642e3ac3a3c80da1d7632cf8
#
_cell.length_a   1.000
_cell.length_b   1.000
_cell.length_c   1.000
_cell.angle_alpha   90.00
_cell.angle_beta   90.00
_cell.angle_gamma   90.00
#
_symmetry.space_group_name_H-M   'P 1'
#
loop_
_entity.id
_entity.type
_entity.pdbx_description
1 polymer ?
#
loop_
_entity_poly.entity_id
_entity_poly.type
_entity_poly.pdbx_seq_one_letter_code
_entity_poly.pdbx_strand_id
1 'polypeptide(L)'
;KNPAIFIRSRKNALPYSVGEDTIYGVDFALKIASSLSRHDYREAIRLLYLQTLKQLSDEKRIDWQLYKTPTQYIYEVRMPAFQRLTHHFLRVRYGNFEATEELFQTMLSLQGEVKKGGIV
;
A
#
# COMPACT_ATOMS: atom_id res chain seq x y z
N LYS A 1 -7.73 9.80 33.03
CA LYS A 1 -7.73 9.33 32.42
C LYS A 1 -7.73 8.81 31.98
N ASN A 2 -7.91 8.89 31.94
CA ASN A 2 -7.99 8.24 31.11
C ASN A 2 -7.74 7.67 30.73
N PRO A 3 -7.35 7.90 30.89
CA PRO A 3 -7.15 7.28 30.37
C PRO A 3 -7.53 6.57 29.64
N ALA A 4 -7.97 6.24 29.43
CA ALA A 4 -8.37 5.52 28.57
C ALA A 4 -8.68 6.19 27.53
N ILE A 5 -8.70 7.02 27.79
CA ILE A 5 -8.81 7.55 26.86
C ILE A 5 -7.95 7.81 26.36
N PHE A 6 -7.44 8.01 26.87
CA PHE A 6 -6.59 8.03 26.24
C PHE A 6 -6.16 7.13 25.85
N ILE A 7 -6.43 6.64 26.15
CA ILE A 7 -5.96 5.76 25.75
C ILE A 7 -6.54 5.29 24.78
N ARG A 8 -7.38 5.32 24.50
CA ARG A 8 -7.90 4.97 23.56
C ARG A 8 -7.69 5.77 22.65
N SER A 9 -7.50 6.66 22.86
CA SER A 9 -7.30 7.47 21.91
C SER A 9 -6.00 7.32 21.53
N ARG A 10 -5.24 7.04 22.29
CA ARG A 10 -4.08 6.85 21.94
C ARG A 10 -4.02 5.91 21.01
N LYS A 11 -4.79 5.14 21.13
CA LYS A 11 -4.87 4.24 20.23
C LYS A 11 -5.14 4.91 19.00
N ASN A 12 -5.55 6.02 18.97
CA ASN A 12 -5.82 6.64 17.84
C ASN A 12 -4.74 7.33 17.37
N ALA A 13 -3.97 7.74 18.19
CA ALA A 13 -2.92 8.38 17.76
C ALA A 13 -2.14 7.49 17.03
N LEU A 14 -2.13 6.50 17.36
CA LEU A 14 -1.39 5.76 16.72
C LEU A 14 -2.02 5.21 15.98
N PRO A 15 -2.41 5.45 15.72
CA PRO A 15 -3.01 5.20 15.33
C PRO A 15 -3.61 4.75 14.47
N TYR A 16 -3.34 5.38 14.14
CA TYR A 16 -4.19 5.00 13.31
C TYR A 16 -4.23 3.56 13.33
N SER A 17 -5.20 2.99 12.81
CA SER A 17 -5.39 1.66 12.96
C SER A 17 -4.28 0.89 12.43
N VAL A 18 -3.65 0.17 13.28
CA VAL A 18 -2.62 -0.70 12.86
C VAL A 18 -3.20 -1.69 11.88
N GLY A 19 -4.43 -2.08 12.09
CA GLY A 19 -5.06 -3.06 11.24
C GLY A 19 -5.28 -2.58 9.83
N GLU A 20 -5.36 -1.27 9.63
CA GLU A 20 -5.62 -0.77 8.30
C GLU A 20 -4.45 -0.93 7.37
N ASP A 21 -3.25 -1.01 7.91
CA ASP A 21 -2.09 -1.12 7.05
C ASP A 21 -1.43 -2.48 7.08
N THR A 22 -2.06 -3.45 7.73
CA THR A 22 -1.49 -4.77 7.68
C THR A 22 -1.69 -5.36 6.31
N ILE A 23 -0.78 -6.22 5.89
CA ILE A 23 -0.88 -6.90 4.61
C ILE A 23 -1.36 -8.33 4.78
N TYR A 24 -1.52 -8.79 6.02
CA TYR A 24 -1.91 -10.17 6.24
C TYR A 24 -3.37 -10.27 6.63
N GLY A 25 -4.01 -11.36 6.20
CA GLY A 25 -5.41 -11.58 6.53
C GLY A 25 -6.38 -10.74 5.74
N VAL A 26 -5.93 -10.12 4.65
CA VAL A 26 -6.76 -9.25 3.84
C VAL A 26 -7.03 -9.88 2.49
N ASP A 27 -8.28 -9.89 2.07
CA ASP A 27 -8.62 -10.33 0.73
C ASP A 27 -8.51 -9.12 -0.19
N PHE A 28 -7.32 -8.90 -0.71
CA PHE A 28 -7.07 -7.71 -1.53
C PHE A 28 -7.88 -7.70 -2.81
N ALA A 29 -8.01 -8.84 -3.47
CA ALA A 29 -8.74 -8.87 -4.73
C ALA A 29 -10.18 -8.41 -4.52
N LEU A 30 -10.82 -8.91 -3.48
CA LEU A 30 -12.20 -8.53 -3.19
C LEU A 30 -12.32 -7.06 -2.82
N LYS A 31 -11.41 -6.58 -1.97
CA LYS A 31 -11.48 -5.19 -1.53
C LYS A 31 -11.19 -4.21 -2.66
N ILE A 32 -10.25 -4.56 -3.54
CA ILE A 32 -9.95 -3.71 -4.68
C ILE A 32 -11.16 -3.66 -5.61
N ALA A 33 -11.77 -4.81 -5.89
CA ALA A 33 -12.94 -4.83 -6.75
C ALA A 33 -14.08 -3.98 -6.17
N SER A 34 -14.27 -4.05 -4.86
CA SER A 34 -15.28 -3.25 -4.20
C SER A 34 -14.99 -1.76 -4.34
N SER A 35 -13.73 -1.37 -4.14
CA SER A 35 -13.36 0.03 -4.25
C SER A 35 -13.57 0.53 -5.67
N LEU A 36 -13.19 -0.26 -6.66
CA LEU A 36 -13.36 0.13 -8.06
C LEU A 36 -14.84 0.30 -8.41
N SER A 37 -15.69 -0.57 -7.89
CA SER A 37 -17.12 -0.47 -8.20
C SER A 37 -17.74 0.78 -7.61
N ARG A 38 -17.14 1.35 -6.58
CA ARG A 38 -17.59 2.59 -5.97
C ARG A 38 -16.84 3.79 -6.52
N HIS A 39 -15.97 3.58 -7.49
CA HIS A 39 -15.11 4.63 -8.05
C HIS A 39 -14.24 5.27 -6.97
N ASP A 40 -13.87 4.48 -5.96
CA ASP A 40 -13.01 4.96 -4.90
C ASP A 40 -11.58 4.59 -5.27
N TYR A 41 -11.01 5.39 -6.17
CA TYR A 41 -9.69 5.07 -6.71
C TYR A 41 -8.57 5.28 -5.70
N ARG A 42 -8.77 6.19 -4.75
CA ARG A 42 -7.78 6.41 -3.72
C ARG A 42 -7.62 5.15 -2.87
N GLU A 43 -8.74 4.55 -2.50
CA GLU A 43 -8.68 3.31 -1.71
C GLU A 43 -8.16 2.16 -2.55
N ALA A 44 -8.56 2.09 -3.82
CA ALA A 44 -8.07 1.02 -4.70
C ALA A 44 -6.56 1.10 -4.87
N ILE A 45 -6.03 2.31 -4.99
CA ILE A 45 -4.59 2.53 -5.12
C ILE A 45 -3.87 2.11 -3.84
N ARG A 46 -4.41 2.47 -2.69
CA ARG A 46 -3.81 2.06 -1.42
C ARG A 46 -3.76 0.54 -1.31
N LEU A 47 -4.88 -0.10 -1.63
CA LEU A 47 -4.97 -1.55 -1.53
C LEU A 47 -4.03 -2.24 -2.52
N LEU A 48 -3.91 -1.69 -3.72
CA LEU A 48 -3.01 -2.26 -4.72
C LEU A 48 -1.57 -2.20 -4.23
N TYR A 49 -1.19 -1.11 -3.62
CA TYR A 49 0.16 -0.96 -3.10
C TYR A 49 0.41 -1.98 -1.98
N LEU A 50 -0.53 -2.11 -1.05
CA LEU A 50 -0.39 -3.08 0.04
C LEU A 50 -0.35 -4.50 -0.48
N GLN A 51 -1.14 -4.80 -1.52
CA GLN A 51 -1.12 -6.11 -2.14
C GLN A 51 0.26 -6.41 -2.73
N THR A 52 0.90 -5.39 -3.31
CA THR A 52 2.23 -5.54 -3.86
C THR A 52 3.24 -5.83 -2.77
N LEU A 53 3.12 -5.14 -1.63
CA LEU A 53 4.00 -5.41 -0.50
C LEU A 53 3.81 -6.84 0.01
N LYS A 54 2.56 -7.33 0.03
CA LYS A 54 2.33 -8.69 0.48
C LYS A 54 3.01 -9.69 -0.44
N GLN A 55 2.91 -9.46 -1.75
CA GLN A 55 3.56 -10.34 -2.70
C GLN A 55 5.07 -10.36 -2.45
N LEU A 56 5.67 -9.20 -2.29
CA LEU A 56 7.11 -9.11 -2.07
C LEU A 56 7.50 -9.75 -0.74
N SER A 57 6.66 -9.61 0.26
CA SER A 57 6.90 -10.25 1.56
C SER A 57 6.82 -11.75 1.45
N ASP A 58 5.82 -12.26 0.72
CA ASP A 58 5.67 -13.71 0.54
C ASP A 58 6.85 -14.28 -0.22
N GLU A 59 7.43 -13.51 -1.12
CA GLU A 59 8.61 -13.93 -1.88
C GLU A 59 9.90 -13.68 -1.13
N LYS A 60 9.80 -13.16 0.08
CA LYS A 60 10.95 -12.88 0.94
C LYS A 60 11.88 -11.85 0.32
N ARG A 61 11.33 -10.93 -0.46
CA ARG A 61 12.11 -9.87 -1.07
C ARG A 61 12.12 -8.62 -0.23
N ILE A 62 11.18 -8.49 0.70
CA ILE A 62 11.19 -7.44 1.70
C ILE A 62 10.95 -8.07 3.05
N ASP A 63 11.38 -7.36 4.10
CA ASP A 63 11.08 -7.71 5.47
C ASP A 63 9.99 -6.75 5.94
N TRP A 64 8.74 -7.15 5.78
CA TRP A 64 7.62 -6.26 6.08
C TRP A 64 7.51 -6.03 7.57
N GLN A 65 7.43 -4.76 7.96
CA GLN A 65 7.23 -4.34 9.33
C GLN A 65 6.28 -3.16 9.35
N LEU A 66 5.40 -3.10 10.34
CA LEU A 66 4.44 -2.01 10.42
C LEU A 66 5.08 -0.64 10.47
N TYR A 67 6.26 -0.55 11.07
CA TYR A 67 6.89 0.75 11.26
C TYR A 67 7.72 1.21 10.06
N LYS A 68 7.89 0.39 9.07
CA LYS A 68 8.71 0.78 7.93
C LYS A 68 7.94 1.67 6.97
N THR A 69 8.67 2.57 6.33
CA THR A 69 8.07 3.46 5.36
C THR A 69 8.21 2.86 3.96
N PRO A 70 7.38 3.32 3.02
CA PRO A 70 7.51 2.85 1.64
C PRO A 70 8.89 3.07 1.06
N THR A 71 9.55 4.18 1.41
CA THR A 71 10.89 4.45 0.90
C THR A 71 11.89 3.39 1.33
N GLN A 72 11.74 2.88 2.55
CA GLN A 72 12.63 1.84 3.02
C GLN A 72 12.50 0.58 2.17
N TYR A 73 11.27 0.25 1.74
CA TYR A 73 11.08 -0.93 0.90
C TYR A 73 11.71 -0.75 -0.48
N ILE A 74 11.76 0.48 -0.99
CA ILE A 74 12.42 0.73 -2.27
C ILE A 74 13.86 0.26 -2.22
N TYR A 75 14.54 0.53 -1.10
CA TYR A 75 15.94 0.15 -0.97
C TYR A 75 16.11 -1.35 -0.79
N GLU A 76 15.11 -2.03 -0.26
CA GLU A 76 15.21 -3.48 -0.11
C GLU A 76 15.03 -4.20 -1.43
N VAL A 77 14.18 -3.70 -2.30
CA VAL A 77 13.88 -4.38 -3.55
C VAL A 77 14.73 -3.88 -4.71
N ARG A 78 14.92 -2.58 -4.80
CA ARG A 78 15.74 -1.94 -5.84
C ARG A 78 15.30 -2.30 -7.25
N MET A 79 14.00 -2.28 -7.46
CA MET A 79 13.42 -2.59 -8.75
C MET A 79 12.76 -1.34 -9.29
N PRO A 80 13.11 -0.89 -10.51
CA PRO A 80 12.54 0.36 -11.02
C PRO A 80 11.03 0.39 -11.06
N ALA A 81 10.39 -0.72 -11.42
CA ALA A 81 8.93 -0.75 -11.44
C ALA A 81 8.35 -0.54 -10.06
N PHE A 82 8.95 -1.14 -9.04
CA PHE A 82 8.48 -0.97 -7.68
C PHE A 82 8.73 0.46 -7.18
N GLN A 83 9.86 1.03 -7.57
CA GLN A 83 10.15 2.41 -7.21
C GLN A 83 9.10 3.35 -7.79
N ARG A 84 8.75 3.18 -9.06
CA ARG A 84 7.73 4.02 -9.68
C ARG A 84 6.36 3.80 -9.05
N LEU A 85 6.03 2.55 -8.75
CA LEU A 85 4.77 2.24 -8.08
C LEU A 85 4.70 2.96 -6.74
N THR A 86 5.77 2.90 -5.98
CA THR A 86 5.83 3.53 -4.67
C THR A 86 5.69 5.05 -4.78
N HIS A 87 6.35 5.66 -5.76
CA HIS A 87 6.26 7.11 -5.93
C HIS A 87 4.84 7.55 -6.27
N HIS A 88 4.14 6.81 -7.13
CA HIS A 88 2.74 7.14 -7.41
C HIS A 88 1.90 7.02 -6.15
N PHE A 89 2.11 5.98 -5.38
CA PHE A 89 1.36 5.79 -4.14
C PHE A 89 1.60 6.97 -3.19
N LEU A 90 2.85 7.40 -3.03
CA LEU A 90 3.16 8.46 -2.10
C LEU A 90 2.59 9.80 -2.56
N ARG A 91 2.55 10.06 -3.86
CA ARG A 91 1.96 11.29 -4.36
C ARG A 91 0.48 11.38 -4.06
N VAL A 92 -0.23 10.27 -4.21
CA VAL A 92 -1.65 10.25 -3.90
C VAL A 92 -1.86 10.38 -2.41
N ARG A 93 -1.07 9.65 -1.62
CA ARG A 93 -1.29 9.61 -0.19
C ARG A 93 -0.93 10.91 0.50
N TYR A 94 0.18 11.52 0.11
CA TYR A 94 0.69 12.69 0.80
C TYR A 94 0.82 13.94 -0.05
N GLY A 95 0.74 13.82 -1.36
CA GLY A 95 1.07 14.91 -2.26
C GLY A 95 -0.11 15.57 -2.91
N ASN A 96 -1.32 15.25 -2.52
CA ASN A 96 -2.53 15.83 -3.09
C ASN A 96 -2.71 15.55 -4.58
N PHE A 97 -2.08 14.53 -5.10
CA PHE A 97 -2.35 14.12 -6.46
C PHE A 97 -3.69 13.40 -6.48
N GLU A 98 -4.47 13.67 -7.50
CA GLU A 98 -5.78 13.07 -7.61
C GLU A 98 -5.66 11.59 -7.94
N ALA A 99 -6.46 10.77 -7.27
CA ALA A 99 -6.51 9.35 -7.54
C ALA A 99 -7.53 9.13 -8.65
N THR A 100 -7.04 8.78 -9.83
CA THR A 100 -7.88 8.59 -10.99
C THR A 100 -7.86 7.15 -11.45
N GLU A 101 -8.81 6.80 -12.31
CA GLU A 101 -8.83 5.47 -12.89
C GLU A 101 -7.56 5.23 -13.70
N GLU A 102 -7.12 6.25 -14.44
CA GLU A 102 -5.92 6.12 -15.27
C GLU A 102 -4.70 5.82 -14.40
N LEU A 103 -4.61 6.50 -13.26
CA LEU A 103 -3.48 6.25 -12.38
C LEU A 103 -3.54 4.84 -11.81
N PHE A 104 -4.74 4.38 -11.45
CA PHE A 104 -4.88 3.01 -10.97
C PHE A 104 -4.40 2.02 -12.03
N GLN A 105 -4.79 2.23 -13.29
CA GLN A 105 -4.38 1.33 -14.37
C GLN A 105 -2.87 1.37 -14.58
N THR A 106 -2.26 2.55 -14.47
CA THR A 106 -0.81 2.65 -14.56
C THR A 106 -0.14 1.86 -13.45
N MET A 107 -0.65 1.98 -12.24
CA MET A 107 -0.08 1.26 -11.11
C MET A 107 -0.31 -0.25 -11.24
N LEU A 108 -1.44 -0.65 -11.81
CA LEU A 108 -1.71 -2.07 -12.03
C LEU A 108 -0.68 -2.65 -13.01
N SER A 109 -0.34 -1.91 -14.05
CA SER A 109 0.70 -2.34 -14.98
C SER A 109 2.05 -2.46 -14.29
N LEU A 110 2.37 -1.50 -13.44
CA LEU A 110 3.63 -1.55 -12.69
C LEU A 110 3.65 -2.74 -11.75
N GLN A 111 2.52 -3.06 -11.12
CA GLN A 111 2.44 -4.23 -10.27
C GLN A 111 2.75 -5.48 -11.08
N GLY A 112 2.26 -5.55 -12.31
CA GLY A 112 2.55 -6.68 -13.19
C GLY A 112 4.03 -6.82 -13.47
N GLU A 113 4.72 -5.69 -13.66
CA GLU A 113 6.17 -5.72 -13.88
C GLU A 113 6.90 -6.18 -12.61
N VAL A 114 6.42 -5.76 -11.45
CA VAL A 114 7.00 -6.20 -10.18
C VAL A 114 6.84 -7.71 -10.04
N LYS A 115 5.67 -8.24 -10.43
CA LYS A 115 5.45 -9.68 -10.35
C LYS A 115 6.43 -10.46 -11.19
N LYS A 116 6.85 -9.91 -12.30
CA LYS A 116 7.83 -10.58 -13.13
C LYS A 116 9.23 -10.50 -12.53
N GLY A 117 9.35 -9.87 -11.36
CA GLY A 117 10.62 -9.79 -10.68
C GLY A 117 11.61 -8.88 -11.36
N GLY A 118 11.12 -7.98 -12.21
CA GLY A 118 12.01 -7.12 -12.94
C GLY A 118 12.76 -7.83 -14.04
N ILE A 119 12.42 -9.08 -14.34
CA ILE A 119 13.06 -9.83 -15.35
C ILE A 119 12.41 -9.51 -16.64
N VAL A 120 13.20 -9.28 -17.61
CA VAL A 120 12.62 -8.98 -18.86
C VAL A 120 12.60 -10.13 -19.73
#